data_9a760ff2e2157c59d36ddd12b300b8a7
#
_entry.id   9a760ff2e2157c59d36ddd12b300b8a7
#
_cell.length_a   1.000
_cell.length_b   1.000
_cell.length_c   1.000
_cell.angle_alpha   90.00
_cell.angle_beta   90.00
_cell.angle_gamma   90.00
#
_symmetry.space_group_name_H-M   'P 1'
#
loop_
_entity.id
_entity.type
_entity.pdbx_description
1 polymer ?
#
loop_
_entity_poly.entity_id
_entity_poly.type
_entity_poly.pdbx_seq_one_letter_code
_entity_poly.pdbx_strand_id
1 'polypeptide(L)'
;MATKDTPSQKLSGKAARKQLTFLLDLYKPYALRTVISLLFMTATASVGLLFPRFTGSLLDAVLHPETVHVSAGEVALTLMALIAVQSIVRYFFSVQLTSITEKVVADLRTRVFEHMVRLPMTFFGERRVGELGSRLTADLTQIQETLGFTSLEMLRQSIFLIGGIAFIMVQSVQLALPILTALPLLIAIAVLFGKRIRKHSTQTQDALAHASTIAEEALQAISSVKSYRNEKYESDRYGNALQKT
;
A
#
# COMPACT_ATOMS: atom_id res chain seq x y z
N MET A 1 -14.11 20.46 18.36
CA MET A 1 -13.27 19.85 19.40
C MET A 1 -12.00 19.37 18.72
N ALA A 2 -10.88 20.06 18.91
CA ALA A 2 -9.66 19.90 18.13
C ALA A 2 -9.06 18.51 18.34
N THR A 3 -8.95 17.74 17.28
CA THR A 3 -8.14 16.52 17.25
C THR A 3 -6.68 16.93 17.43
N LYS A 4 -6.18 16.71 18.63
CA LYS A 4 -4.77 16.86 18.97
C LYS A 4 -3.95 15.97 18.01
N ASP A 5 -3.19 16.59 17.12
CA ASP A 5 -2.16 15.92 16.33
C ASP A 5 -1.32 15.08 17.28
N THR A 6 -1.46 13.77 17.15
CA THR A 6 -0.57 12.85 17.84
C THR A 6 0.76 12.93 17.08
N PRO A 7 1.82 13.47 17.67
CA PRO A 7 3.11 13.51 17.01
C PRO A 7 3.50 12.09 16.67
N SER A 8 3.98 11.86 15.45
CA SER A 8 4.53 10.59 15.00
C SER A 8 5.64 10.20 15.99
N GLN A 9 5.27 9.44 17.02
CA GLN A 9 6.22 8.87 17.97
C GLN A 9 7.17 8.00 17.15
N LYS A 10 8.42 8.45 17.04
CA LYS A 10 9.51 7.57 16.58
C LYS A 10 9.50 6.38 17.51
N LEU A 11 8.94 5.28 17.04
CA LEU A 11 8.84 4.04 17.77
C LEU A 11 10.26 3.64 18.22
N SER A 12 10.47 3.58 19.52
CA SER A 12 11.71 3.00 20.08
C SER A 12 11.88 1.61 19.47
N GLY A 13 13.10 1.24 19.06
CA GLY A 13 13.37 -0.04 18.40
C GLY A 13 12.84 -1.26 19.17
N LYS A 14 12.68 -1.17 20.50
CA LYS A 14 12.02 -2.18 21.32
C LYS A 14 10.50 -2.27 21.09
N ALA A 15 9.82 -1.14 20.88
CA ALA A 15 8.40 -1.11 20.58
C ALA A 15 8.11 -1.66 19.17
N ALA A 16 8.94 -1.30 18.18
CA ALA A 16 8.85 -1.83 16.83
C ALA A 16 9.06 -3.37 16.81
N ARG A 17 10.02 -3.91 17.56
CA ARG A 17 10.22 -5.35 17.70
C ARG A 17 9.01 -6.07 18.31
N LYS A 18 8.42 -5.51 19.36
CA LYS A 18 7.23 -6.09 20.00
C LYS A 18 6.01 -6.10 19.05
N GLN A 19 5.86 -5.06 18.23
CA GLN A 19 4.82 -5.02 17.22
C GLN A 19 5.07 -6.04 16.11
N LEU A 20 6.32 -6.19 15.67
CA LEU A 20 6.69 -7.17 14.66
C LEU A 20 6.47 -8.61 15.15
N THR A 21 6.82 -8.92 16.40
CA THR A 21 6.54 -10.24 16.98
C THR A 21 5.06 -10.52 17.10
N PHE A 22 4.26 -9.54 17.50
CA PHE A 22 2.80 -9.66 17.53
C PHE A 22 2.22 -9.99 16.14
N LEU A 23 2.68 -9.29 15.10
CA LEU A 23 2.25 -9.54 13.72
C LEU A 23 2.65 -10.96 13.25
N LEU A 24 3.87 -11.37 13.55
CA LEU A 24 4.33 -12.73 13.20
C LEU A 24 3.53 -13.81 13.93
N ASP A 25 3.14 -13.56 15.18
CA ASP A 25 2.31 -14.49 15.95
C ASP A 25 0.90 -14.67 15.35
N LEU A 26 0.35 -13.64 14.68
CA LEU A 26 -0.91 -13.77 13.96
C LEU A 26 -0.82 -14.72 12.76
N TYR A 27 0.34 -14.81 12.12
CA TYR A 27 0.55 -15.68 10.96
C TYR A 27 0.93 -17.12 11.33
N LYS A 28 1.30 -17.40 12.59
CA LYS A 28 1.68 -18.74 13.05
C LYS A 28 0.68 -19.85 12.69
N PRO A 29 -0.64 -19.67 12.88
CA PRO A 29 -1.63 -20.71 12.53
C PRO A 29 -1.65 -21.03 11.03
N TYR A 30 -1.17 -20.10 10.20
CA TYR A 30 -1.18 -20.17 8.74
C TYR A 30 0.23 -20.31 8.15
N ALA A 31 1.24 -20.69 8.98
CA ALA A 31 2.65 -20.70 8.61
C ALA A 31 2.93 -21.45 7.31
N LEU A 32 2.37 -22.65 7.13
CA LEU A 32 2.57 -23.45 5.91
C LEU A 32 2.07 -22.71 4.66
N ARG A 33 0.89 -22.13 4.73
CA ARG A 33 0.32 -21.35 3.61
C ARG A 33 1.11 -20.09 3.32
N THR A 34 1.59 -19.43 4.38
CA THR A 34 2.46 -18.24 4.27
C THR A 34 3.77 -18.59 3.59
N VAL A 35 4.40 -19.71 3.95
CA VAL A 35 5.63 -20.20 3.29
C VAL A 35 5.37 -20.51 1.81
N ILE A 36 4.27 -21.18 1.48
CA ILE A 36 3.89 -21.44 0.07
C ILE A 36 3.69 -20.12 -0.69
N SER A 37 3.03 -19.13 -0.10
CA SER A 37 2.87 -17.81 -0.71
C SER A 37 4.21 -17.11 -0.92
N LEU A 38 5.14 -17.20 0.03
CA LEU A 38 6.49 -16.66 -0.11
C LEU A 38 7.28 -17.36 -1.23
N LEU A 39 7.10 -18.66 -1.40
CA LEU A 39 7.70 -19.40 -2.53
C LEU A 39 7.15 -18.94 -3.88
N PHE A 40 5.83 -18.78 -4.01
CA PHE A 40 5.22 -18.21 -5.22
C PHE A 40 5.69 -16.78 -5.48
N MET A 41 5.82 -15.96 -4.43
CA MET A 41 6.34 -14.60 -4.52
C MET A 41 7.78 -14.58 -5.04
N THR A 42 8.64 -15.43 -4.49
CA THR A 42 10.03 -15.53 -4.91
C THR A 42 10.13 -16.05 -6.36
N ALA A 43 9.30 -17.02 -6.72
CA ALA A 43 9.23 -17.52 -8.10
C ALA A 43 8.81 -16.42 -9.09
N THR A 44 7.78 -15.63 -8.77
CA THR A 44 7.37 -14.49 -9.63
C THR A 44 8.44 -13.42 -9.76
N ALA A 45 9.16 -13.12 -8.68
CA ALA A 45 10.27 -12.17 -8.69
C ALA A 45 11.43 -12.69 -9.56
N SER A 46 11.79 -13.97 -9.43
CA SER A 46 12.86 -14.60 -10.21
C SER A 46 12.54 -14.63 -11.71
N VAL A 47 11.31 -14.98 -12.07
CA VAL A 47 10.86 -14.94 -13.47
C VAL A 47 10.92 -13.52 -14.02
N GLY A 48 10.52 -12.51 -13.22
CA GLY A 48 10.61 -11.11 -13.59
C GLY A 48 12.04 -10.63 -13.86
N LEU A 49 13.04 -11.16 -13.16
CA LEU A 49 14.45 -10.85 -13.39
C LEU A 49 15.02 -11.44 -14.69
N LEU A 50 14.37 -12.46 -15.25
CA LEU A 50 14.77 -13.02 -16.54
C LEU A 50 14.26 -12.17 -17.73
N PHE A 51 13.20 -11.38 -17.52
CA PHE A 51 12.57 -10.60 -18.59
C PHE A 51 13.53 -9.68 -19.34
N PRO A 52 14.43 -8.88 -18.68
CA PRO A 52 15.39 -8.02 -19.40
C PRO A 52 16.33 -8.81 -20.29
N ARG A 53 16.74 -10.02 -19.87
CA ARG A 53 17.64 -10.88 -20.66
C ARG A 53 16.98 -11.35 -21.96
N PHE A 54 15.74 -11.83 -21.89
CA PHE A 54 15.00 -12.27 -23.08
C PHE A 54 14.63 -11.10 -24.00
N THR A 55 14.35 -9.91 -23.42
CA THR A 55 14.10 -8.71 -24.21
C THR A 55 15.36 -8.27 -24.96
N GLY A 56 16.53 -8.35 -24.32
CA GLY A 56 17.83 -8.13 -24.99
C GLY A 56 18.05 -9.11 -26.13
N SER A 57 17.84 -10.42 -25.90
CA SER A 57 17.97 -11.44 -26.92
C SER A 57 17.02 -11.24 -28.10
N LEU A 58 15.80 -10.75 -27.86
CA LEU A 58 14.86 -10.40 -28.93
C LEU A 58 15.38 -9.23 -29.77
N LEU A 59 15.92 -8.21 -29.11
CA LEU A 59 16.49 -7.05 -29.78
C LEU A 59 17.69 -7.46 -30.66
N ASP A 60 18.58 -8.30 -30.12
CA ASP A 60 19.75 -8.83 -30.85
C ASP A 60 19.30 -9.69 -32.04
N ALA A 61 18.29 -10.55 -31.89
CA ALA A 61 17.75 -11.37 -32.99
C ALA A 61 17.11 -10.53 -34.11
N VAL A 62 16.57 -9.35 -33.78
CA VAL A 62 15.96 -8.43 -34.75
C VAL A 62 17.04 -7.56 -35.45
N LEU A 63 18.00 -7.03 -34.66
CA LEU A 63 19.02 -6.10 -35.17
C LEU A 63 20.18 -6.81 -35.91
N HIS A 64 20.50 -8.02 -35.46
CA HIS A 64 21.65 -8.79 -35.98
C HIS A 64 21.26 -10.23 -36.36
N PRO A 65 20.31 -10.43 -37.31
CA PRO A 65 19.82 -11.76 -37.66
C PRO A 65 20.91 -12.69 -38.22
N GLU A 66 22.02 -12.15 -38.71
CA GLU A 66 23.13 -12.92 -39.26
C GLU A 66 24.03 -13.56 -38.18
N THR A 67 24.04 -13.00 -36.97
CA THR A 67 24.90 -13.46 -35.87
C THR A 67 24.17 -14.29 -34.81
N VAL A 68 22.85 -14.26 -34.81
CA VAL A 68 21.99 -14.94 -33.81
C VAL A 68 21.27 -16.10 -34.52
N HIS A 69 21.54 -17.34 -34.09
CA HIS A 69 20.94 -18.54 -34.65
C HIS A 69 19.48 -18.76 -34.22
N VAL A 70 18.93 -17.92 -33.34
CA VAL A 70 17.56 -18.02 -32.85
C VAL A 70 16.68 -17.00 -33.57
N SER A 71 15.55 -17.46 -34.11
CA SER A 71 14.66 -16.57 -34.83
C SER A 71 13.94 -15.62 -33.85
N ALA A 72 13.69 -14.37 -34.31
CA ALA A 72 12.94 -13.39 -33.51
C ALA A 72 11.56 -13.94 -33.07
N GLY A 73 10.94 -14.81 -33.88
CA GLY A 73 9.66 -15.46 -33.57
C GLY A 73 9.77 -16.43 -32.39
N GLU A 74 10.84 -17.21 -32.31
CA GLU A 74 11.06 -18.15 -31.18
C GLU A 74 11.30 -17.40 -29.86
N VAL A 75 12.07 -16.30 -29.91
CA VAL A 75 12.28 -15.47 -28.71
C VAL A 75 10.98 -14.80 -28.28
N ALA A 76 10.19 -14.29 -29.23
CA ALA A 76 8.90 -13.70 -28.94
C ALA A 76 7.92 -14.71 -28.30
N LEU A 77 7.88 -15.94 -28.84
CA LEU A 77 7.05 -17.02 -28.28
C LEU A 77 7.50 -17.38 -26.86
N THR A 78 8.82 -17.43 -26.61
CA THR A 78 9.38 -17.71 -25.28
C THR A 78 9.01 -16.60 -24.30
N LEU A 79 9.09 -15.33 -24.70
CA LEU A 79 8.65 -14.18 -23.87
C LEU A 79 7.15 -14.26 -23.57
N MET A 80 6.31 -14.59 -24.54
CA MET A 80 4.87 -14.77 -24.32
C MET A 80 4.60 -15.90 -23.33
N ALA A 81 5.26 -17.04 -23.47
CA ALA A 81 5.15 -18.16 -22.55
C ALA A 81 5.60 -17.78 -21.14
N LEU A 82 6.71 -17.04 -21.01
CA LEU A 82 7.24 -16.53 -19.74
C LEU A 82 6.23 -15.62 -19.04
N ILE A 83 5.63 -14.67 -19.78
CA ILE A 83 4.60 -13.76 -19.25
C ILE A 83 3.36 -14.53 -18.83
N ALA A 84 2.92 -15.53 -19.62
CA ALA A 84 1.78 -16.37 -19.28
C ALA A 84 2.03 -17.16 -17.98
N VAL A 85 3.17 -17.83 -17.87
CA VAL A 85 3.57 -18.56 -16.66
C VAL A 85 3.66 -17.61 -15.45
N GLN A 86 4.29 -16.46 -15.61
CA GLN A 86 4.39 -15.45 -14.54
C GLN A 86 3.02 -14.97 -14.08
N SER A 87 2.08 -14.75 -15.01
CA SER A 87 0.72 -14.30 -14.69
C SER A 87 -0.06 -15.38 -13.93
N ILE A 88 0.09 -16.64 -14.30
CA ILE A 88 -0.54 -17.77 -13.61
C ILE A 88 0.01 -17.87 -12.17
N VAL A 89 1.32 -17.87 -12.01
CA VAL A 89 1.96 -17.95 -10.68
C VAL A 89 1.57 -16.74 -9.81
N ARG A 90 1.51 -15.54 -10.38
CA ARG A 90 1.05 -14.33 -9.69
C ARG A 90 -0.41 -14.44 -9.25
N TYR A 91 -1.27 -15.00 -10.08
CA TYR A 91 -2.67 -15.25 -9.72
C TYR A 91 -2.78 -16.16 -8.48
N PHE A 92 -2.10 -17.30 -8.48
CA PHE A 92 -2.08 -18.20 -7.33
C PHE A 92 -1.51 -17.53 -6.08
N PHE A 93 -0.43 -16.77 -6.21
CA PHE A 93 0.11 -15.97 -5.13
C PHE A 93 -0.93 -15.00 -4.55
N SER A 94 -1.61 -14.24 -5.40
CA SER A 94 -2.61 -13.25 -5.00
C SER A 94 -3.79 -13.90 -4.27
N VAL A 95 -4.34 -14.98 -4.80
CA VAL A 95 -5.46 -15.73 -4.19
C VAL A 95 -5.07 -16.31 -2.83
N GLN A 96 -3.89 -16.92 -2.74
CA GLN A 96 -3.38 -17.47 -1.48
C GLN A 96 -3.20 -16.36 -0.44
N LEU A 97 -2.58 -15.26 -0.82
CA LEU A 97 -2.31 -14.12 0.04
C LEU A 97 -3.61 -13.52 0.59
N THR A 98 -4.57 -13.24 -0.29
CA THR A 98 -5.89 -12.72 0.11
C THR A 98 -6.57 -13.67 1.09
N SER A 99 -6.58 -14.98 0.79
CA SER A 99 -7.19 -15.97 1.67
C SER A 99 -6.55 -16.03 3.06
N ILE A 100 -5.23 -15.90 3.16
CA ILE A 100 -4.51 -15.87 4.45
C ILE A 100 -4.86 -14.59 5.20
N THR A 101 -4.79 -13.44 4.53
CA THR A 101 -5.05 -12.13 5.13
C THR A 101 -6.47 -12.04 5.69
N GLU A 102 -7.48 -12.51 4.94
CA GLU A 102 -8.87 -12.55 5.39
C GLU A 102 -9.02 -13.38 6.67
N LYS A 103 -8.37 -14.54 6.75
CA LYS A 103 -8.43 -15.40 7.93
C LYS A 103 -7.73 -14.77 9.14
N VAL A 104 -6.54 -14.21 8.95
CA VAL A 104 -5.79 -13.51 10.00
C VAL A 104 -6.61 -12.34 10.56
N VAL A 105 -7.27 -11.58 9.68
CA VAL A 105 -8.09 -10.43 10.09
C VAL A 105 -9.39 -10.90 10.78
N ALA A 106 -10.00 -11.98 10.31
CA ALA A 106 -11.16 -12.57 10.98
C ALA A 106 -10.82 -13.02 12.41
N ASP A 107 -9.68 -13.70 12.59
CA ASP A 107 -9.19 -14.09 13.92
C ASP A 107 -8.89 -12.86 14.79
N LEU A 108 -8.32 -11.81 14.21
CA LEU A 108 -8.04 -10.57 14.92
C LEU A 108 -9.35 -9.87 15.35
N ARG A 109 -10.33 -9.80 14.45
CA ARG A 109 -11.68 -9.25 14.77
C ARG A 109 -12.32 -10.00 15.93
N THR A 110 -12.28 -11.32 15.89
CA THR A 110 -12.84 -12.17 16.97
C THR A 110 -12.14 -11.90 18.29
N ARG A 111 -10.81 -11.86 18.33
CA ARG A 111 -10.03 -11.57 19.54
C ARG A 111 -10.30 -10.18 20.11
N VAL A 112 -10.39 -9.16 19.23
CA VAL A 112 -10.70 -7.79 19.65
C VAL A 112 -12.12 -7.72 20.21
N PHE A 113 -13.09 -8.35 19.56
CA PHE A 113 -14.47 -8.40 20.04
C PHE A 113 -14.59 -9.12 21.39
N GLU A 114 -13.98 -10.29 21.54
CA GLU A 114 -13.94 -11.02 22.81
C GLU A 114 -13.31 -10.20 23.93
N HIS A 115 -12.24 -9.48 23.64
CA HIS A 115 -11.61 -8.59 24.60
C HIS A 115 -12.55 -7.44 24.99
N MET A 116 -13.20 -6.81 24.02
CA MET A 116 -14.15 -5.72 24.27
C MET A 116 -15.31 -6.16 25.16
N VAL A 117 -15.92 -7.31 24.90
CA VAL A 117 -17.06 -7.82 25.70
C VAL A 117 -16.66 -8.11 27.14
N ARG A 118 -15.40 -8.39 27.42
CA ARG A 118 -14.88 -8.64 28.79
C ARG A 118 -14.52 -7.36 29.54
N LEU A 119 -14.59 -6.19 28.92
CA LEU A 119 -14.29 -4.92 29.59
C LEU A 119 -15.42 -4.54 30.59
N PRO A 120 -15.08 -3.84 31.67
CA PRO A 120 -16.05 -3.43 32.66
C PRO A 120 -17.03 -2.39 32.11
N MET A 121 -18.25 -2.32 32.71
CA MET A 121 -19.29 -1.38 32.25
C MET A 121 -18.86 0.08 32.31
N THR A 122 -17.95 0.47 33.20
CA THR A 122 -17.39 1.81 33.30
C THR A 122 -16.73 2.24 31.99
N PHE A 123 -16.09 1.32 31.27
CA PHE A 123 -15.49 1.59 29.97
C PHE A 123 -16.53 1.99 28.91
N PHE A 124 -17.71 1.35 28.94
CA PHE A 124 -18.78 1.63 27.97
C PHE A 124 -19.57 2.90 28.33
N GLY A 125 -19.59 3.29 29.61
CA GLY A 125 -20.21 4.54 30.05
C GLY A 125 -19.52 5.80 29.57
N GLU A 126 -18.20 5.73 29.35
CA GLU A 126 -17.37 6.86 28.90
C GLU A 126 -17.24 6.97 27.38
N ARG A 127 -17.65 5.95 26.63
CA ARG A 127 -17.41 5.84 25.18
C ARG A 127 -18.69 5.57 24.41
N ARG A 128 -18.81 6.17 23.24
CA ARG A 128 -19.95 5.93 22.36
C ARG A 128 -19.79 4.56 21.68
N VAL A 129 -20.84 3.74 21.69
CA VAL A 129 -20.87 2.42 21.04
C VAL A 129 -20.49 2.52 19.56
N GLY A 130 -20.91 3.59 18.86
CA GLY A 130 -20.55 3.85 17.46
C GLY A 130 -19.05 4.05 17.24
N GLU A 131 -18.31 4.65 18.20
CA GLU A 131 -16.85 4.77 18.12
C GLU A 131 -16.18 3.40 18.20
N LEU A 132 -16.64 2.53 19.08
CA LEU A 132 -16.12 1.18 19.23
C LEU A 132 -16.41 0.33 17.99
N GLY A 133 -17.60 0.46 17.41
CA GLY A 133 -17.98 -0.18 16.15
C GLY A 133 -17.12 0.29 14.98
N SER A 134 -16.86 1.60 14.87
CA SER A 134 -15.97 2.17 13.86
C SER A 134 -14.54 1.64 13.98
N ARG A 135 -13.99 1.54 15.19
CA ARG A 135 -12.67 0.94 15.43
C ARG A 135 -12.61 -0.53 15.02
N LEU A 136 -13.67 -1.30 15.33
CA LEU A 136 -13.75 -2.71 14.97
C LEU A 136 -13.84 -2.94 13.45
N THR A 137 -14.33 -1.96 12.69
CA THR A 137 -14.45 -2.06 11.23
C THR A 137 -13.34 -1.32 10.52
N ALA A 138 -13.24 0.00 10.65
CA ALA A 138 -12.32 0.84 9.89
C ALA A 138 -10.85 0.58 10.25
N ASP A 139 -10.49 0.55 11.54
CA ASP A 139 -9.10 0.34 11.96
C ASP A 139 -8.61 -1.05 11.57
N LEU A 140 -9.46 -2.08 11.73
CA LEU A 140 -9.10 -3.44 11.32
C LEU A 140 -9.02 -3.62 9.81
N THR A 141 -9.82 -2.91 9.02
CA THR A 141 -9.69 -2.89 7.56
C THR A 141 -8.37 -2.25 7.14
N GLN A 142 -7.94 -1.17 7.79
CA GLN A 142 -6.65 -0.55 7.51
C GLN A 142 -5.48 -1.48 7.90
N ILE A 143 -5.61 -2.22 8.99
CA ILE A 143 -4.65 -3.28 9.36
C ILE A 143 -4.61 -4.37 8.28
N GLN A 144 -5.77 -4.79 7.78
CA GLN A 144 -5.91 -5.79 6.71
C GLN A 144 -5.15 -5.37 5.45
N GLU A 145 -5.34 -4.14 4.96
CA GLU A 145 -4.63 -3.60 3.80
C GLU A 145 -3.11 -3.55 4.02
N THR A 146 -2.70 -3.12 5.21
CA THR A 146 -1.28 -3.01 5.56
C THR A 146 -0.60 -4.38 5.68
N LEU A 147 -1.23 -5.31 6.39
CA LEU A 147 -0.68 -6.66 6.63
C LEU A 147 -0.71 -7.53 5.36
N GLY A 148 -1.78 -7.43 4.58
CA GLY A 148 -1.96 -8.26 3.40
C GLY A 148 -1.10 -7.77 2.23
N PHE A 149 -1.65 -6.84 1.49
CA PHE A 149 -1.07 -6.43 0.21
C PHE A 149 0.22 -5.60 0.38
N THR A 150 0.20 -4.58 1.24
CA THR A 150 1.29 -3.59 1.32
C THR A 150 2.60 -4.20 1.81
N SER A 151 2.56 -4.98 2.90
CA SER A 151 3.79 -5.53 3.51
C SER A 151 4.47 -6.57 2.62
N LEU A 152 3.69 -7.44 1.97
CA LEU A 152 4.23 -8.47 1.09
C LEU A 152 4.64 -7.91 -0.28
N GLU A 153 3.94 -6.89 -0.78
CA GLU A 153 4.38 -6.19 -1.97
C GLU A 153 5.71 -5.45 -1.73
N MET A 154 5.89 -4.81 -0.57
CA MET A 154 7.19 -4.23 -0.17
C MET A 154 8.30 -5.28 -0.12
N LEU A 155 8.03 -6.45 0.44
CA LEU A 155 9.00 -7.54 0.49
C LEU A 155 9.35 -8.02 -0.93
N ARG A 156 8.36 -8.22 -1.80
CA ARG A 156 8.55 -8.59 -3.21
C ARG A 156 9.40 -7.56 -3.95
N GLN A 157 9.09 -6.27 -3.79
CA GLN A 157 9.84 -5.19 -4.43
C GLN A 157 11.27 -5.11 -3.90
N SER A 158 11.49 -5.39 -2.62
CA SER A 158 12.83 -5.43 -2.04
C SER A 158 13.66 -6.57 -2.63
N ILE A 159 13.07 -7.76 -2.78
CA ILE A 159 13.73 -8.90 -3.44
C ILE A 159 14.05 -8.56 -4.89
N PHE A 160 13.10 -7.96 -5.61
CA PHE A 160 13.29 -7.55 -7.01
C PHE A 160 14.37 -6.48 -7.16
N LEU A 161 14.42 -5.51 -6.25
CA LEU A 161 15.44 -4.46 -6.24
C LEU A 161 16.85 -5.05 -5.99
N ILE A 162 16.99 -5.87 -4.95
CA ILE A 162 18.28 -6.49 -4.59
C ILE A 162 18.73 -7.45 -5.71
N GLY A 163 17.81 -8.28 -6.21
CA GLY A 163 18.08 -9.20 -7.30
C GLY A 163 18.42 -8.48 -8.60
N GLY A 164 17.72 -7.38 -8.92
CA GLY A 164 17.98 -6.55 -10.09
C GLY A 164 19.35 -5.87 -10.04
N ILE A 165 19.73 -5.32 -8.87
CA ILE A 165 21.08 -4.76 -8.67
C ILE A 165 22.14 -5.83 -8.86
N ALA A 166 21.97 -7.01 -8.20
CA ALA A 166 22.89 -8.12 -8.33
C ALA A 166 23.00 -8.59 -9.80
N PHE A 167 21.89 -8.71 -10.51
CA PHE A 167 21.85 -9.10 -11.92
C PHE A 167 22.62 -8.12 -12.80
N ILE A 168 22.42 -6.81 -12.64
CA ILE A 168 23.12 -5.78 -13.43
C ILE A 168 24.61 -5.78 -13.09
N MET A 169 24.99 -5.97 -11.82
CA MET A 169 26.40 -6.04 -11.43
C MET A 169 27.13 -7.24 -12.05
N VAL A 170 26.46 -8.39 -12.16
CA VAL A 170 27.02 -9.59 -12.81
C VAL A 170 27.17 -9.38 -14.34
N GLN A 171 26.21 -8.66 -14.97
CA GLN A 171 26.23 -8.42 -16.40
C GLN A 171 27.29 -7.38 -16.80
N SER A 172 27.34 -6.26 -16.11
CA SER A 172 28.29 -5.18 -16.39
C SER A 172 28.41 -4.23 -15.18
N VAL A 173 29.54 -4.25 -14.53
CA VAL A 173 29.87 -3.31 -13.44
C VAL A 173 29.89 -1.86 -13.95
N GLN A 174 30.33 -1.66 -15.21
CA GLN A 174 30.38 -0.32 -15.81
C GLN A 174 28.99 0.31 -15.98
N LEU A 175 27.95 -0.48 -16.22
CA LEU A 175 26.57 -0.02 -16.30
C LEU A 175 25.90 0.08 -14.90
N ALA A 176 26.33 -0.76 -13.97
CA ALA A 176 25.79 -0.76 -12.60
C ALA A 176 26.16 0.53 -11.83
N LEU A 177 27.41 1.01 -11.98
CA LEU A 177 27.91 2.18 -11.26
C LEU A 177 27.08 3.47 -11.49
N PRO A 178 26.78 3.90 -12.72
CA PRO A 178 25.93 5.07 -12.97
C PRO A 178 24.52 4.91 -12.37
N ILE A 179 23.94 3.71 -12.47
CA ILE A 179 22.60 3.44 -11.93
C ILE A 179 22.62 3.56 -10.39
N LEU A 180 23.62 2.95 -9.74
CA LEU A 180 23.76 3.00 -8.28
C LEU A 180 24.06 4.42 -7.76
N THR A 181 24.78 5.23 -8.52
CA THR A 181 25.03 6.63 -8.16
C THR A 181 23.82 7.53 -8.42
N ALA A 182 23.00 7.24 -9.42
CA ALA A 182 21.78 7.98 -9.70
C ALA A 182 20.67 7.71 -8.66
N LEU A 183 20.65 6.50 -8.07
CA LEU A 183 19.60 6.10 -7.14
C LEU A 183 19.50 6.99 -5.89
N PRO A 184 20.57 7.32 -5.15
CA PRO A 184 20.50 8.24 -4.01
C PRO A 184 20.09 9.67 -4.42
N LEU A 185 20.49 10.11 -5.63
CA LEU A 185 20.08 11.41 -6.16
C LEU A 185 18.56 11.43 -6.41
N LEU A 186 18.01 10.39 -7.04
CA LEU A 186 16.56 10.25 -7.26
C LEU A 186 15.80 10.20 -5.94
N ILE A 187 16.31 9.48 -4.94
CA ILE A 187 15.71 9.44 -3.60
C ILE A 187 15.72 10.83 -2.95
N ALA A 188 16.83 11.56 -3.03
CA ALA A 188 16.92 12.91 -2.49
C ALA A 188 15.90 13.85 -3.16
N ILE A 189 15.78 13.80 -4.48
CA ILE A 189 14.79 14.55 -5.25
C ILE A 189 13.37 14.17 -4.79
N ALA A 190 13.05 12.88 -4.72
CA ALA A 190 11.73 12.39 -4.29
C ALA A 190 11.37 12.85 -2.87
N VAL A 191 12.33 12.85 -1.93
CA VAL A 191 12.13 13.34 -0.56
C VAL A 191 11.87 14.85 -0.51
N LEU A 192 12.59 15.62 -1.32
CA LEU A 192 12.41 17.08 -1.40
C LEU A 192 11.03 17.44 -1.97
N PHE A 193 10.67 16.82 -3.09
CA PHE A 193 9.34 17.02 -3.70
C PHE A 193 8.23 16.48 -2.80
N GLY A 194 8.42 15.33 -2.18
CA GLY A 194 7.44 14.74 -1.25
C GLY A 194 7.11 15.64 -0.08
N LYS A 195 8.10 16.36 0.50
CA LYS A 195 7.85 17.36 1.56
C LYS A 195 6.99 18.51 1.06
N ARG A 196 7.23 18.97 -0.17
CA ARG A 196 6.48 20.07 -0.77
C ARG A 196 5.04 19.66 -1.10
N ILE A 197 4.88 18.48 -1.70
CA ILE A 197 3.57 17.89 -1.99
C ILE A 197 2.76 17.68 -0.70
N ARG A 198 3.39 17.14 0.35
CA ARG A 198 2.74 16.93 1.65
C ARG A 198 2.22 18.25 2.25
N LYS A 199 3.00 19.34 2.15
CA LYS A 199 2.55 20.65 2.63
C LYS A 199 1.29 21.12 1.90
N HIS A 200 1.26 21.03 0.56
CA HIS A 200 0.08 21.40 -0.22
C HIS A 200 -1.10 20.46 0.05
N SER A 201 -0.87 19.15 0.13
CA SER A 201 -1.92 18.18 0.47
C SER A 201 -2.55 18.46 1.83
N THR A 202 -1.77 18.86 2.84
CA THR A 202 -2.32 19.23 4.15
C THR A 202 -3.20 20.48 4.03
N GLN A 203 -2.76 21.51 3.29
CA GLN A 203 -3.55 22.72 3.07
C GLN A 203 -4.89 22.42 2.37
N THR A 204 -4.85 21.54 1.36
CA THR A 204 -6.07 21.05 0.67
C THR A 204 -6.99 20.31 1.64
N GLN A 205 -6.44 19.43 2.49
CA GLN A 205 -7.23 18.70 3.48
C GLN A 205 -7.86 19.64 4.52
N ASP A 206 -7.13 20.64 4.98
CA ASP A 206 -7.64 21.63 5.93
C ASP A 206 -8.77 22.46 5.32
N ALA A 207 -8.63 22.87 4.05
CA ALA A 207 -9.67 23.59 3.33
C ALA A 207 -10.92 22.72 3.10
N LEU A 208 -10.75 21.44 2.76
CA LEU A 208 -11.84 20.49 2.62
C LEU A 208 -12.56 20.23 3.95
N ALA A 209 -11.80 20.09 5.05
CA ALA A 209 -12.38 19.94 6.39
C ALA A 209 -13.21 21.17 6.78
N HIS A 210 -12.72 22.39 6.48
CA HIS A 210 -13.45 23.62 6.71
C HIS A 210 -14.75 23.67 5.86
N ALA A 211 -14.70 23.28 4.59
CA ALA A 211 -15.90 23.19 3.75
C ALA A 211 -16.91 22.17 4.30
N SER A 212 -16.44 21.00 4.76
CA SER A 212 -17.30 20.00 5.39
C SER A 212 -18.00 20.52 6.65
N THR A 213 -17.29 21.30 7.48
CA THR A 213 -17.91 21.94 8.65
C THR A 213 -19.03 22.90 8.25
N ILE A 214 -18.83 23.71 7.19
CA ILE A 214 -19.88 24.60 6.66
C ILE A 214 -21.11 23.79 6.22
N ALA A 215 -20.90 22.67 5.51
CA ALA A 215 -21.99 21.82 5.07
C ALA A 215 -22.75 21.21 6.27
N GLU A 216 -22.02 20.72 7.29
CA GLU A 216 -22.64 20.18 8.51
C GLU A 216 -23.45 21.24 9.26
N GLU A 217 -22.92 22.45 9.43
CA GLU A 217 -23.65 23.56 10.05
C GLU A 217 -24.95 23.90 9.30
N ALA A 218 -24.86 24.02 7.97
CA ALA A 218 -26.03 24.35 7.13
C ALA A 218 -27.09 23.23 7.18
N LEU A 219 -26.67 21.95 7.16
CA LEU A 219 -27.59 20.81 7.23
C LEU A 219 -28.21 20.64 8.62
N GLN A 220 -27.47 20.91 9.69
CA GLN A 220 -28.00 20.89 11.05
C GLN A 220 -29.03 22.01 11.27
N ALA A 221 -28.82 23.18 10.66
CA ALA A 221 -29.71 24.32 10.72
C ALA A 221 -30.67 24.41 9.52
N ILE A 222 -30.94 23.31 8.82
CA ILE A 222 -31.67 23.31 7.55
C ILE A 222 -33.06 23.95 7.63
N SER A 223 -33.76 23.80 8.76
CA SER A 223 -35.06 24.43 9.01
C SER A 223 -34.95 25.97 8.98
N SER A 224 -33.90 26.53 9.57
CA SER A 224 -33.65 27.97 9.54
C SER A 224 -33.26 28.44 8.16
N VAL A 225 -32.38 27.72 7.45
CA VAL A 225 -32.00 28.00 6.06
C VAL A 225 -33.23 28.07 5.17
N LYS A 226 -34.15 27.11 5.30
CA LYS A 226 -35.43 27.06 4.55
C LYS A 226 -36.39 28.17 4.93
N SER A 227 -36.56 28.45 6.22
CA SER A 227 -37.48 29.48 6.71
C SER A 227 -37.06 30.88 6.24
N TYR A 228 -35.79 31.17 6.17
CA TYR A 228 -35.26 32.46 5.73
C TYR A 228 -34.92 32.51 4.23
N ARG A 229 -35.17 31.43 3.46
CA ARG A 229 -34.84 31.32 2.02
C ARG A 229 -33.35 31.62 1.73
N ASN A 230 -32.48 31.13 2.55
CA ASN A 230 -31.03 31.43 2.54
C ASN A 230 -30.20 30.38 1.82
N GLU A 231 -30.84 29.49 1.00
CA GLU A 231 -30.21 28.37 0.31
C GLU A 231 -29.05 28.83 -0.59
N LYS A 232 -29.27 29.95 -1.30
CA LYS A 232 -28.24 30.49 -2.20
C LYS A 232 -27.02 30.95 -1.45
N TYR A 233 -27.22 31.66 -0.33
CA TYR A 233 -26.10 32.13 0.51
C TYR A 233 -25.27 30.96 1.04
N GLU A 234 -25.89 29.92 1.57
CA GLU A 234 -25.16 28.75 2.10
C GLU A 234 -24.47 27.96 0.97
N SER A 235 -25.10 27.84 -0.21
CA SER A 235 -24.47 27.24 -1.38
C SER A 235 -23.24 28.02 -1.84
N ASP A 236 -23.33 29.36 -1.90
CA ASP A 236 -22.21 30.20 -2.29
C ASP A 236 -21.09 30.17 -1.22
N ARG A 237 -21.44 30.14 0.07
CA ARG A 237 -20.50 30.01 1.19
C ARG A 237 -19.71 28.71 1.10
N TYR A 238 -20.39 27.59 0.83
CA TYR A 238 -19.78 26.29 0.64
C TYR A 238 -18.88 26.26 -0.62
N GLY A 239 -19.40 26.78 -1.75
CA GLY A 239 -18.65 26.85 -3.01
C GLY A 239 -17.36 27.68 -2.88
N ASN A 240 -17.42 28.83 -2.20
CA ASN A 240 -16.26 29.67 -1.94
C ASN A 240 -15.23 28.99 -1.02
N ALA A 241 -15.67 28.15 -0.08
CA ALA A 241 -14.76 27.37 0.77
C ALA A 241 -14.03 26.30 -0.05
N LEU A 242 -14.69 25.65 -1.00
CA LEU A 242 -14.09 24.68 -1.90
C LEU A 242 -13.12 25.29 -2.93
N GLN A 243 -13.37 26.51 -3.41
CA GLN A 243 -12.47 27.19 -4.35
C GLN A 243 -11.12 27.60 -3.73
N LYS A 244 -11.01 27.61 -2.41
CA LYS A 244 -9.75 27.85 -1.70
C LYS A 244 -8.89 26.58 -1.52
N THR A 245 -9.37 25.45 -2.07
CA THR A 245 -8.70 24.15 -2.06
C THR A 245 -7.76 24.03 -3.25
#